data_8260140a829463d556a9b35fcc5abb92
#
_entry.id   8260140a829463d556a9b35fcc5abb92
#
_cell.length_a   1.000
_cell.length_b   1.000
_cell.length_c   1.000
_cell.angle_alpha   90.00
_cell.angle_beta   90.00
_cell.angle_gamma   90.00
#
_symmetry.space_group_name_H-M   'P 1'
#
loop_
_entity.id
_entity.type
_entity.pdbx_description
1 polymer ?
#
loop_
_entity_poly.entity_id
_entity_poly.type
_entity_poly.pdbx_seq_one_letter_code
_entity_poly.pdbx_strand_id
1 'polypeptide(L)'
;VEVAENAETSENVTVETLLKTYDSIVEKLETVQVTIPYETITKDVSNNDSNKRETVVQKGKDGLKEVTYKVKYQNDVEIERTEISSNIIEEPVDKIIEIRKTITNRSTRSSSVSYSNGVWTYSSEEFDLLCAITAQECSSSYQGALAVITTACNRAESSRWAKNGSDPLSQYKAPGQFCYSIDSYWKRRLNGNYSSVVAQAVTDALKGKRNHNYLSFRSAGYASGEYIGGNVYFNAK
;
A
#
# COMPACT_ATOMS: atom_id res chain seq x y z
N VAL A 1 -34.00 -72.09 40.00
CA VAL A 1 -33.69 -71.27 38.79
C VAL A 1 -34.19 -69.88 39.11
N GLU A 2 -33.26 -68.99 39.49
CA GLU A 2 -33.48 -67.59 39.72
C GLU A 2 -33.46 -66.84 38.36
N VAL A 3 -34.54 -66.16 38.07
CA VAL A 3 -34.62 -65.23 36.91
C VAL A 3 -34.25 -63.82 37.43
N ALA A 4 -33.11 -63.35 37.07
CA ALA A 4 -32.70 -61.99 37.33
C ALA A 4 -33.52 -61.01 36.43
N GLU A 5 -34.35 -60.24 37.04
CA GLU A 5 -35.05 -59.08 36.43
C GLU A 5 -34.03 -57.95 36.15
N ASN A 6 -33.72 -57.72 34.89
CA ASN A 6 -33.03 -56.57 34.47
C ASN A 6 -34.01 -55.34 34.49
N ALA A 7 -33.96 -54.56 35.55
CA ALA A 7 -34.63 -53.28 35.56
C ALA A 7 -33.85 -52.28 34.67
N GLU A 8 -34.34 -52.06 33.45
CA GLU A 8 -33.92 -50.94 32.66
C GLU A 8 -34.44 -49.67 33.35
N THR A 9 -33.54 -48.92 33.97
CA THR A 9 -33.82 -47.54 34.40
C THR A 9 -33.94 -46.66 33.16
N SER A 10 -35.19 -46.44 32.71
CA SER A 10 -35.47 -45.40 31.73
C SER A 10 -35.22 -44.07 32.43
N GLU A 11 -34.13 -43.40 32.12
CA GLU A 11 -33.94 -41.99 32.49
C GLU A 11 -35.09 -41.18 31.89
N ASN A 12 -35.93 -40.63 32.74
CA ASN A 12 -36.94 -39.69 32.31
C ASN A 12 -36.26 -38.40 31.85
N VAL A 13 -35.94 -38.33 30.57
CA VAL A 13 -35.44 -37.13 29.91
C VAL A 13 -36.60 -36.15 29.83
N THR A 14 -36.60 -35.15 30.68
CA THR A 14 -37.61 -34.11 30.67
C THR A 14 -37.41 -33.19 29.46
N VAL A 15 -38.50 -32.61 28.94
CA VAL A 15 -38.47 -31.62 27.87
C VAL A 15 -37.51 -30.48 28.23
N GLU A 16 -37.41 -30.07 29.49
CA GLU A 16 -36.46 -29.08 29.96
C GLU A 16 -35.00 -29.51 29.84
N THR A 17 -34.69 -30.78 30.05
CA THR A 17 -33.32 -31.31 29.86
C THR A 17 -32.95 -31.35 28.38
N LEU A 18 -33.89 -31.69 27.50
CA LEU A 18 -33.72 -31.65 26.04
C LEU A 18 -33.54 -30.23 25.55
N LEU A 19 -34.29 -29.26 26.06
CA LEU A 19 -34.17 -27.84 25.70
C LEU A 19 -32.82 -27.23 26.13
N LYS A 20 -32.24 -27.67 27.24
CA LYS A 20 -30.91 -27.24 27.72
C LYS A 20 -29.76 -27.79 26.89
N THR A 21 -29.96 -28.90 26.17
CA THR A 21 -28.96 -29.48 25.28
C THR A 21 -29.14 -29.09 23.83
N TYR A 22 -30.20 -28.32 23.52
CA TYR A 22 -30.47 -27.86 22.16
C TYR A 22 -29.73 -26.56 21.89
N ASP A 23 -28.67 -26.63 21.08
CA ASP A 23 -28.00 -25.44 20.57
C ASP A 23 -28.87 -24.78 19.49
N SER A 24 -29.46 -23.63 19.85
CA SER A 24 -30.22 -22.84 18.89
C SER A 24 -29.27 -22.09 17.95
N ILE A 25 -29.24 -22.47 16.69
CA ILE A 25 -28.52 -21.74 15.66
C ILE A 25 -29.53 -20.95 14.82
N VAL A 26 -29.38 -19.63 14.79
CA VAL A 26 -30.25 -18.73 14.05
C VAL A 26 -29.41 -17.87 13.12
N GLU A 27 -29.81 -17.75 11.86
CA GLU A 27 -29.24 -16.82 10.89
C GLU A 27 -30.14 -15.58 10.74
N LYS A 28 -29.56 -14.39 10.84
CA LYS A 28 -30.26 -13.12 10.65
C LYS A 28 -29.54 -12.28 9.59
N LEU A 29 -30.32 -11.46 8.89
CA LEU A 29 -29.77 -10.40 8.04
C LEU A 29 -29.75 -9.12 8.86
N GLU A 30 -28.59 -8.49 8.95
CA GLU A 30 -28.41 -7.22 9.63
C GLU A 30 -27.85 -6.20 8.64
N THR A 31 -28.53 -5.07 8.53
CA THR A 31 -28.10 -3.96 7.69
C THR A 31 -27.63 -2.84 8.59
N VAL A 32 -26.40 -2.38 8.35
CA VAL A 32 -25.77 -1.29 9.10
C VAL A 32 -25.20 -0.24 8.16
N GLN A 33 -25.21 1.00 8.61
CA GLN A 33 -24.54 2.08 7.90
C GLN A 33 -23.11 2.21 8.39
N VAL A 34 -22.16 2.26 7.44
CA VAL A 34 -20.74 2.35 7.70
C VAL A 34 -20.19 3.59 7.01
N THR A 35 -19.45 4.39 7.76
CA THR A 35 -18.76 5.57 7.23
C THR A 35 -17.62 5.16 6.29
N ILE A 36 -17.52 5.81 5.14
CA ILE A 36 -16.37 5.72 4.23
C ILE A 36 -15.53 6.96 4.48
N PRO A 37 -14.33 6.85 5.09
CA PRO A 37 -13.50 8.01 5.35
C PRO A 37 -13.04 8.66 4.05
N TYR A 38 -12.99 9.99 4.02
CA TYR A 38 -12.40 10.73 2.91
C TYR A 38 -10.86 10.66 2.94
N GLU A 39 -10.23 10.82 1.78
CA GLU A 39 -8.79 10.95 1.67
C GLU A 39 -8.35 12.42 1.66
N THR A 40 -7.08 12.67 2.04
CA THR A 40 -6.48 13.99 1.93
C THR A 40 -5.49 14.01 0.78
N ILE A 41 -5.81 14.79 -0.25
CA ILE A 41 -5.00 14.98 -1.44
C ILE A 41 -4.24 16.29 -1.32
N THR A 42 -2.91 16.23 -1.41
CA THR A 42 -2.05 17.41 -1.41
C THR A 42 -1.62 17.73 -2.82
N LYS A 43 -1.91 18.93 -3.31
CA LYS A 43 -1.48 19.44 -4.61
C LYS A 43 -0.40 20.49 -4.42
N ASP A 44 0.77 20.29 -5.04
CA ASP A 44 1.82 21.31 -5.09
C ASP A 44 1.50 22.30 -6.24
N VAL A 45 1.18 23.53 -5.88
CA VAL A 45 0.86 24.63 -6.81
C VAL A 45 1.93 25.71 -6.73
N SER A 46 3.18 25.32 -6.47
CA SER A 46 4.30 26.25 -6.37
C SER A 46 4.50 26.99 -7.68
N ASN A 47 4.21 28.27 -7.67
CA ASN A 47 4.59 29.23 -8.68
C ASN A 47 5.62 30.18 -8.05
N ASN A 48 6.35 30.99 -8.83
CA ASN A 48 7.45 31.87 -8.42
C ASN A 48 7.12 32.92 -7.32
N ASP A 49 6.16 32.62 -6.46
CA ASP A 49 5.73 33.51 -5.37
C ASP A 49 6.40 33.11 -4.05
N SER A 50 6.96 34.13 -3.34
CA SER A 50 7.94 33.93 -2.25
C SER A 50 7.34 33.48 -0.92
N ASN A 51 6.07 33.12 -0.84
CA ASN A 51 5.39 32.81 0.41
C ASN A 51 4.94 31.34 0.47
N LYS A 52 5.54 30.59 1.41
CA LYS A 52 5.00 29.28 1.79
C LYS A 52 3.58 29.46 2.33
N ARG A 53 2.62 28.89 1.65
CA ARG A 53 1.22 28.93 2.07
C ARG A 53 0.56 27.58 1.83
N GLU A 54 -0.16 27.14 2.82
CA GLU A 54 -1.00 25.95 2.77
C GLU A 54 -2.45 26.42 2.77
N THR A 55 -3.23 26.01 1.77
CA THR A 55 -4.62 26.44 1.62
C THR A 55 -5.49 25.20 1.38
N VAL A 56 -6.51 25.02 2.22
CA VAL A 56 -7.54 24.01 1.99
C VAL A 56 -8.49 24.55 0.92
N VAL A 57 -8.43 23.97 -0.28
CA VAL A 57 -9.31 24.39 -1.41
C VAL A 57 -10.60 23.58 -1.47
N GLN A 58 -10.58 22.36 -0.89
CA GLN A 58 -11.75 21.53 -0.75
C GLN A 58 -11.73 20.87 0.62
N LYS A 59 -12.83 21.00 1.36
CA LYS A 59 -13.00 20.28 2.62
C LYS A 59 -13.38 18.84 2.33
N GLY A 60 -12.77 17.89 3.05
CA GLY A 60 -13.19 16.50 3.02
C GLY A 60 -14.56 16.30 3.66
N LYS A 61 -15.30 15.35 3.13
CA LYS A 61 -16.55 14.86 3.70
C LYS A 61 -16.55 13.35 3.62
N ASP A 62 -16.80 12.69 4.74
CA ASP A 62 -16.93 11.24 4.77
C ASP A 62 -18.16 10.83 3.94
N GLY A 63 -18.02 9.73 3.24
CA GLY A 63 -19.09 9.02 2.57
C GLY A 63 -19.84 8.10 3.53
N LEU A 64 -20.90 7.49 3.02
CA LEU A 64 -21.72 6.54 3.75
C LEU A 64 -22.05 5.35 2.85
N LYS A 65 -21.86 4.15 3.35
CA LYS A 65 -22.32 2.92 2.70
C LYS A 65 -23.24 2.14 3.63
N GLU A 66 -24.18 1.45 3.04
CA GLU A 66 -25.01 0.46 3.68
C GLU A 66 -24.43 -0.92 3.41
N VAL A 67 -24.21 -1.68 4.48
CA VAL A 67 -23.68 -3.04 4.40
C VAL A 67 -24.66 -3.99 5.03
N THR A 68 -25.03 -5.04 4.28
CA THR A 68 -25.88 -6.11 4.79
C THR A 68 -25.01 -7.32 5.12
N TYR A 69 -25.11 -7.76 6.35
CA TYR A 69 -24.42 -8.95 6.86
C TYR A 69 -25.41 -10.09 7.06
N LYS A 70 -24.95 -11.29 6.78
CA LYS A 70 -25.53 -12.54 7.28
C LYS A 70 -24.83 -12.85 8.58
N VAL A 71 -25.57 -12.81 9.69
CA VAL A 71 -25.04 -13.04 11.03
C VAL A 71 -25.62 -14.34 11.57
N LYS A 72 -24.75 -15.19 12.07
CA LYS A 72 -25.12 -16.46 12.67
C LYS A 72 -24.95 -16.40 14.18
N TYR A 73 -25.99 -16.72 14.87
CA TYR A 73 -26.06 -16.75 16.33
C TYR A 73 -26.16 -18.18 16.83
N GLN A 74 -25.45 -18.50 17.90
CA GLN A 74 -25.62 -19.73 18.69
C GLN A 74 -25.98 -19.33 20.11
N ASN A 75 -27.19 -19.71 20.55
CA ASN A 75 -27.70 -19.35 21.88
C ASN A 75 -27.62 -17.83 22.15
N ASP A 76 -28.05 -17.03 21.15
CA ASP A 76 -28.00 -15.55 21.14
C ASP A 76 -26.60 -14.93 21.14
N VAL A 77 -25.53 -15.73 21.01
CA VAL A 77 -24.17 -15.24 20.86
C VAL A 77 -23.79 -15.23 19.39
N GLU A 78 -23.31 -14.11 18.87
CA GLU A 78 -22.80 -14.01 17.50
C GLU A 78 -21.55 -14.89 17.35
N ILE A 79 -21.58 -15.85 16.40
CA ILE A 79 -20.49 -16.76 16.11
C ILE A 79 -19.87 -16.54 14.74
N GLU A 80 -20.61 -15.91 13.82
CA GLU A 80 -20.13 -15.64 12.46
C GLU A 80 -20.83 -14.43 11.89
N ARG A 81 -20.08 -13.56 11.19
CA ARG A 81 -20.60 -12.39 10.47
C ARG A 81 -19.98 -12.35 9.08
N THR A 82 -20.81 -12.45 8.04
CA THR A 82 -20.37 -12.45 6.65
C THR A 82 -21.05 -11.31 5.90
N GLU A 83 -20.28 -10.44 5.23
CA GLU A 83 -20.82 -9.42 4.35
C GLU A 83 -21.40 -10.08 3.09
N ILE A 84 -22.66 -9.81 2.78
CA ILE A 84 -23.34 -10.35 1.60
C ILE A 84 -23.64 -9.30 0.54
N SER A 85 -23.78 -8.04 0.94
CA SER A 85 -23.92 -6.92 -0.01
C SER A 85 -23.45 -5.62 0.61
N SER A 86 -22.99 -4.71 -0.24
CA SER A 86 -22.61 -3.36 0.12
C SER A 86 -23.09 -2.39 -0.95
N ASN A 87 -23.74 -1.31 -0.54
CA ASN A 87 -24.21 -0.26 -1.42
C ASN A 87 -23.77 1.10 -0.92
N ILE A 88 -23.14 1.91 -1.78
CA ILE A 88 -22.73 3.27 -1.44
C ILE A 88 -23.97 4.17 -1.51
N ILE A 89 -24.28 4.82 -0.37
CA ILE A 89 -25.37 5.79 -0.25
C ILE A 89 -24.86 7.18 -0.60
N GLU A 90 -23.66 7.51 -0.12
CA GLU A 90 -23.01 8.80 -0.35
C GLU A 90 -21.51 8.57 -0.57
N GLU A 91 -20.99 9.03 -1.73
CA GLU A 91 -19.55 8.96 -2.02
C GLU A 91 -18.76 9.91 -1.11
N PRO A 92 -17.58 9.51 -0.61
CA PRO A 92 -16.72 10.41 0.11
C PRO A 92 -16.20 11.52 -0.79
N VAL A 93 -16.05 12.71 -0.24
CA VAL A 93 -15.44 13.86 -0.92
C VAL A 93 -14.07 14.11 -0.32
N ASP A 94 -13.03 13.97 -1.11
CA ASP A 94 -11.66 14.12 -0.63
C ASP A 94 -11.34 15.55 -0.22
N LYS A 95 -10.52 15.68 0.83
CA LYS A 95 -9.94 16.96 1.24
C LYS A 95 -8.79 17.30 0.31
N ILE A 96 -8.83 18.47 -0.32
CA ILE A 96 -7.75 18.97 -1.18
C ILE A 96 -7.04 20.11 -0.48
N ILE A 97 -5.73 19.96 -0.29
CA ILE A 97 -4.84 20.96 0.27
C ILE A 97 -3.87 21.38 -0.83
N GLU A 98 -3.88 22.65 -1.19
CA GLU A 98 -2.85 23.25 -2.04
C GLU A 98 -1.68 23.73 -1.18
N ILE A 99 -0.48 23.25 -1.50
CA ILE A 99 0.75 23.70 -0.86
C ILE A 99 1.53 24.54 -1.86
N ARG A 100 1.83 25.79 -1.50
CA ARG A 100 2.80 26.64 -2.18
C ARG A 100 4.09 26.61 -1.40
N LYS A 101 5.16 26.12 -2.01
CA LYS A 101 6.49 26.14 -1.42
C LYS A 101 7.25 27.36 -1.95
N THR A 102 8.02 28.00 -1.11
CA THR A 102 8.94 29.06 -1.53
C THR A 102 10.00 28.46 -2.44
N ILE A 103 9.96 28.78 -3.73
CA ILE A 103 11.06 28.47 -4.63
C ILE A 103 12.13 29.54 -4.38
N THR A 104 13.07 29.24 -3.49
CA THR A 104 14.31 30.02 -3.46
C THR A 104 15.08 29.68 -4.73
N ASN A 105 15.13 30.60 -5.68
CA ASN A 105 16.02 30.55 -6.82
C ASN A 105 17.46 30.49 -6.31
N ARG A 106 17.95 29.31 -6.03
CA ARG A 106 19.36 29.04 -5.84
C ARG A 106 19.87 28.28 -7.05
N SER A 107 20.25 29.06 -8.07
CA SER A 107 21.09 28.57 -9.14
C SER A 107 22.44 28.21 -8.55
N THR A 108 22.58 26.97 -8.18
CA THR A 108 23.82 26.18 -8.21
C THR A 108 23.41 24.74 -8.00
N ARG A 109 23.53 23.93 -9.05
CA ARG A 109 23.38 22.49 -9.00
C ARG A 109 24.49 21.91 -8.10
N SER A 110 24.16 21.78 -6.83
CA SER A 110 24.76 20.76 -5.97
C SER A 110 23.64 19.78 -5.67
N SER A 111 23.76 18.55 -6.12
CA SER A 111 22.87 17.45 -5.73
C SER A 111 22.86 17.41 -4.20
N SER A 112 21.71 17.70 -3.59
CA SER A 112 21.57 17.76 -2.13
C SER A 112 21.34 16.38 -1.52
N VAL A 113 21.78 15.33 -2.22
CA VAL A 113 21.73 13.96 -1.69
C VAL A 113 22.64 13.85 -0.49
N SER A 114 22.09 13.41 0.62
CA SER A 114 22.87 12.99 1.78
C SER A 114 22.57 11.55 2.17
N TYR A 115 23.60 10.84 2.64
CA TYR A 115 23.48 9.50 3.20
C TYR A 115 24.06 9.50 4.60
N SER A 116 23.22 9.24 5.59
CA SER A 116 23.63 9.21 6.99
C SER A 116 22.85 8.14 7.75
N ASN A 117 23.54 7.33 8.53
CA ASN A 117 22.94 6.26 9.35
C ASN A 117 22.01 5.30 8.55
N GLY A 118 22.39 4.97 7.32
CA GLY A 118 21.58 4.08 6.49
C GLY A 118 20.37 4.74 5.81
N VAL A 119 20.23 6.06 5.91
CA VAL A 119 19.11 6.83 5.37
C VAL A 119 19.58 7.77 4.26
N TRP A 120 18.92 7.69 3.11
CA TRP A 120 19.06 8.64 2.00
C TRP A 120 18.10 9.82 2.18
N THR A 121 18.60 11.03 2.01
CA THR A 121 17.79 12.24 2.04
C THR A 121 17.93 12.98 0.71
N TYR A 122 16.82 13.40 0.14
CA TYR A 122 16.71 14.09 -1.14
C TYR A 122 15.91 15.39 -0.99
N SER A 123 16.05 16.31 -1.96
CA SER A 123 15.11 17.43 -2.10
C SER A 123 13.72 16.91 -2.48
N SER A 124 12.69 17.74 -2.34
CA SER A 124 11.32 17.37 -2.74
C SER A 124 11.22 17.04 -4.21
N GLU A 125 11.95 17.77 -5.07
CA GLU A 125 11.97 17.54 -6.51
C GLU A 125 12.65 16.23 -6.88
N GLU A 126 13.74 15.89 -6.19
CA GLU A 126 14.45 14.63 -6.38
C GLU A 126 13.64 13.44 -5.85
N PHE A 127 12.94 13.63 -4.73
CA PHE A 127 12.02 12.63 -4.20
C PHE A 127 10.83 12.39 -5.15
N ASP A 128 10.23 13.47 -5.69
CA ASP A 128 9.17 13.38 -6.71
C ASP A 128 9.65 12.60 -7.95
N LEU A 129 10.88 12.87 -8.39
CA LEU A 129 11.49 12.16 -9.51
C LEU A 129 11.72 10.67 -9.21
N LEU A 130 12.19 10.32 -8.00
CA LEU A 130 12.32 8.92 -7.56
C LEU A 130 10.96 8.22 -7.59
N CYS A 131 9.92 8.85 -7.08
CA CYS A 131 8.55 8.31 -7.09
C CYS A 131 8.01 8.17 -8.52
N ALA A 132 8.23 9.17 -9.39
CA ALA A 132 7.78 9.15 -10.78
C ALA A 132 8.40 7.99 -11.58
N ILE A 133 9.71 7.77 -11.43
CA ILE A 133 10.41 6.67 -12.08
C ILE A 133 9.93 5.34 -11.52
N THR A 134 9.86 5.20 -10.19
CA THR A 134 9.36 3.98 -9.53
C THR A 134 7.96 3.63 -9.99
N ALA A 135 7.05 4.63 -10.06
CA ALA A 135 5.67 4.44 -10.51
C ALA A 135 5.57 4.03 -11.98
N GLN A 136 6.50 4.48 -12.82
CA GLN A 136 6.53 4.08 -14.23
C GLN A 136 6.99 2.63 -14.39
N GLU A 137 7.93 2.18 -13.58
CA GLU A 137 8.41 0.79 -13.58
C GLU A 137 7.41 -0.17 -12.92
N CYS A 138 6.77 0.24 -11.83
CA CYS A 138 5.75 -0.54 -11.13
C CYS A 138 4.87 0.35 -10.25
N SER A 139 3.59 0.44 -10.59
CA SER A 139 2.58 1.20 -9.81
C SER A 139 1.49 0.33 -9.20
N SER A 140 1.53 -0.98 -9.44
CA SER A 140 0.42 -1.89 -9.14
C SER A 140 0.32 -2.31 -7.66
N SER A 141 1.43 -2.27 -6.93
CA SER A 141 1.46 -2.72 -5.53
C SER A 141 2.63 -2.11 -4.76
N TYR A 142 2.48 -2.04 -3.42
CA TYR A 142 3.56 -1.64 -2.52
C TYR A 142 4.81 -2.52 -2.69
N GLN A 143 4.65 -3.84 -2.72
CA GLN A 143 5.78 -4.77 -2.85
C GLN A 143 6.50 -4.62 -4.18
N GLY A 144 5.78 -4.41 -5.27
CA GLY A 144 6.36 -4.16 -6.59
C GLY A 144 7.11 -2.82 -6.64
N ALA A 145 6.52 -1.74 -6.14
CA ALA A 145 7.18 -0.44 -6.05
C ALA A 145 8.42 -0.51 -5.15
N LEU A 146 8.31 -1.17 -3.98
CA LEU A 146 9.44 -1.37 -3.07
C LEU A 146 10.57 -2.16 -3.75
N ALA A 147 10.25 -3.18 -4.55
CA ALA A 147 11.26 -3.98 -5.25
C ALA A 147 12.02 -3.17 -6.31
N VAL A 148 11.32 -2.31 -7.05
CA VAL A 148 11.98 -1.43 -8.03
C VAL A 148 12.98 -0.50 -7.35
N ILE A 149 12.57 0.26 -6.33
CA ILE A 149 13.48 1.19 -5.64
C ILE A 149 14.56 0.45 -4.84
N THR A 150 14.27 -0.75 -4.30
CA THR A 150 15.26 -1.62 -3.66
C THR A 150 16.39 -1.95 -4.61
N THR A 151 16.12 -2.24 -5.90
CA THR A 151 17.17 -2.49 -6.90
C THR A 151 18.10 -1.28 -7.03
N ALA A 152 17.58 -0.07 -7.10
CA ALA A 152 18.40 1.15 -7.19
C ALA A 152 19.25 1.37 -5.93
N CYS A 153 18.68 1.14 -4.75
CA CYS A 153 19.42 1.22 -3.48
C CYS A 153 20.54 0.17 -3.40
N ASN A 154 20.25 -1.09 -3.74
CA ASN A 154 21.25 -2.16 -3.76
C ASN A 154 22.39 -1.86 -4.75
N ARG A 155 22.08 -1.27 -5.90
CA ARG A 155 23.08 -0.83 -6.88
C ARG A 155 23.94 0.32 -6.35
N ALA A 156 23.34 1.30 -5.67
CA ALA A 156 24.06 2.42 -5.07
C ALA A 156 25.09 1.96 -4.01
N GLU A 157 24.77 0.88 -3.31
CA GLU A 157 25.60 0.26 -2.27
C GLU A 157 26.61 -0.78 -2.84
N SER A 158 26.49 -1.13 -4.13
CA SER A 158 27.32 -2.16 -4.78
C SER A 158 28.50 -1.56 -5.52
N SER A 159 29.73 -2.02 -5.22
CA SER A 159 30.94 -1.65 -5.96
C SER A 159 30.86 -1.96 -7.46
N ARG A 160 30.13 -2.99 -7.86
CA ARG A 160 29.89 -3.38 -9.26
C ARG A 160 29.18 -2.28 -10.05
N TRP A 161 28.34 -1.48 -9.41
CA TRP A 161 27.51 -0.43 -10.03
C TRP A 161 28.00 0.99 -9.71
N ALA A 162 29.12 1.14 -9.00
CA ALA A 162 29.67 2.43 -8.58
C ALA A 162 29.85 3.45 -9.72
N LYS A 163 30.13 2.98 -10.94
CA LYS A 163 30.27 3.82 -12.14
C LYS A 163 28.98 4.60 -12.48
N ASN A 164 27.83 4.16 -12.03
CA ASN A 164 26.53 4.78 -12.27
C ASN A 164 26.11 5.77 -11.15
N GLY A 165 26.99 5.96 -10.17
CA GLY A 165 26.73 6.83 -9.02
C GLY A 165 26.52 6.03 -7.72
N SER A 166 26.62 6.75 -6.60
CA SER A 166 26.60 6.19 -5.25
C SER A 166 25.29 6.43 -4.51
N ASP A 167 24.23 6.78 -5.22
CA ASP A 167 22.90 7.01 -4.67
C ASP A 167 21.79 6.46 -5.60
N PRO A 168 20.59 6.13 -5.07
CA PRO A 168 19.49 5.55 -5.83
C PRO A 168 19.05 6.38 -7.04
N LEU A 169 19.05 7.70 -6.95
CA LEU A 169 18.61 8.56 -8.05
C LEU A 169 19.62 8.55 -9.20
N SER A 170 20.90 8.56 -8.90
CA SER A 170 21.97 8.41 -9.91
C SER A 170 21.87 7.06 -10.61
N GLN A 171 21.55 5.98 -9.89
CA GLN A 171 21.31 4.66 -10.48
C GLN A 171 20.09 4.68 -11.40
N TYR A 172 19.01 5.37 -11.05
CA TYR A 172 17.83 5.53 -11.92
C TYR A 172 18.15 6.31 -13.19
N LYS A 173 19.03 7.32 -13.11
CA LYS A 173 19.43 8.15 -14.26
C LYS A 173 20.47 7.48 -15.16
N ALA A 174 21.06 6.36 -14.74
CA ALA A 174 22.10 5.67 -15.50
C ALA A 174 21.59 5.23 -16.88
N PRO A 175 22.38 5.44 -17.96
CA PRO A 175 21.98 5.13 -19.33
C PRO A 175 21.56 3.66 -19.51
N GLY A 176 20.40 3.43 -20.12
CA GLY A 176 19.89 2.10 -20.46
C GLY A 176 19.48 1.22 -19.29
N GLN A 177 19.31 1.79 -18.08
CA GLN A 177 19.07 0.99 -16.89
C GLN A 177 17.61 1.00 -16.42
N PHE A 178 16.97 2.16 -16.40
CA PHE A 178 15.58 2.35 -15.99
C PHE A 178 14.86 3.22 -17.02
N CYS A 179 13.55 3.30 -16.93
CA CYS A 179 12.72 4.08 -17.86
C CYS A 179 13.17 5.54 -18.01
N TYR A 180 13.87 6.10 -17.03
CA TYR A 180 14.38 7.47 -17.09
C TYR A 180 15.21 7.77 -18.33
N SER A 181 16.08 6.84 -18.74
CA SER A 181 16.96 6.98 -19.89
C SER A 181 16.47 6.24 -21.15
N ILE A 182 15.41 5.44 -21.04
CA ILE A 182 14.87 4.61 -22.12
C ILE A 182 13.75 5.33 -22.85
N ASP A 183 12.86 6.00 -22.07
CA ASP A 183 11.71 6.71 -22.59
C ASP A 183 11.44 8.02 -21.84
N SER A 184 10.29 8.63 -22.09
CA SER A 184 9.88 9.85 -21.38
C SER A 184 8.53 9.71 -20.65
N TYR A 185 7.98 8.49 -20.56
CA TYR A 185 6.65 8.28 -19.98
C TYR A 185 6.60 8.55 -18.49
N TRP A 186 7.71 8.41 -17.77
CA TRP A 186 7.83 8.76 -16.35
C TRP A 186 7.52 10.25 -16.08
N LYS A 187 7.69 11.17 -17.08
CA LYS A 187 7.41 12.61 -16.92
C LYS A 187 5.95 12.88 -16.58
N ARG A 188 5.04 12.06 -17.05
CA ARG A 188 3.61 12.17 -16.72
C ARG A 188 3.30 11.81 -15.25
N ARG A 189 4.26 11.20 -14.57
CA ARG A 189 4.19 10.84 -13.16
C ARG A 189 4.76 11.91 -12.22
N LEU A 190 5.39 12.95 -12.74
CA LEU A 190 5.90 14.07 -11.94
C LEU A 190 4.77 14.87 -11.27
N ASN A 191 5.16 15.71 -10.31
CA ASN A 191 4.28 16.57 -9.53
C ASN A 191 3.23 15.79 -8.73
N GLY A 192 3.67 14.67 -8.14
CA GLY A 192 2.82 13.84 -7.30
C GLY A 192 1.81 12.98 -8.05
N ASN A 193 1.91 12.84 -9.37
CA ASN A 193 1.00 12.02 -10.17
C ASN A 193 1.35 10.51 -10.09
N TYR A 194 1.41 10.02 -8.87
CA TYR A 194 1.61 8.61 -8.48
C TYR A 194 0.82 8.33 -7.19
N SER A 195 0.58 7.06 -6.92
CA SER A 195 -0.18 6.66 -5.73
C SER A 195 0.62 6.86 -4.44
N SER A 196 -0.08 7.05 -3.32
CA SER A 196 0.52 7.07 -1.96
C SER A 196 1.30 5.80 -1.66
N VAL A 197 0.89 4.67 -2.21
CA VAL A 197 1.57 3.37 -2.10
C VAL A 197 2.99 3.42 -2.65
N VAL A 198 3.20 4.08 -3.81
CA VAL A 198 4.53 4.28 -4.40
C VAL A 198 5.37 5.21 -3.53
N ALA A 199 4.81 6.34 -3.09
CA ALA A 199 5.51 7.29 -2.23
C ALA A 199 5.96 6.64 -0.91
N GLN A 200 5.09 5.81 -0.31
CA GLN A 200 5.41 5.05 0.89
C GLN A 200 6.55 4.04 0.64
N ALA A 201 6.50 3.29 -0.47
CA ALA A 201 7.53 2.33 -0.83
C ALA A 201 8.90 3.00 -1.04
N VAL A 202 8.94 4.15 -1.73
CA VAL A 202 10.17 4.94 -1.91
C VAL A 202 10.68 5.46 -0.56
N THR A 203 9.80 6.03 0.26
CA THR A 203 10.16 6.52 1.60
C THR A 203 10.78 5.42 2.46
N ASP A 204 10.16 4.25 2.49
CA ASP A 204 10.63 3.11 3.28
C ASP A 204 11.98 2.60 2.78
N ALA A 205 12.16 2.52 1.47
CA ALA A 205 13.43 2.10 0.86
C ALA A 205 14.56 3.05 1.19
N LEU A 206 14.32 4.37 1.13
CA LEU A 206 15.30 5.40 1.47
C LEU A 206 15.69 5.36 2.96
N LYS A 207 14.81 4.85 3.82
CA LYS A 207 15.06 4.58 5.24
C LYS A 207 15.67 3.20 5.52
N GLY A 208 16.11 2.50 4.50
CA GLY A 208 16.82 1.22 4.62
C GLY A 208 15.97 -0.03 4.46
N LYS A 209 14.65 0.08 4.26
CA LYS A 209 13.80 -1.10 4.01
C LYS A 209 14.14 -1.72 2.65
N ARG A 210 14.27 -3.02 2.61
CA ARG A 210 14.53 -3.82 1.39
C ARG A 210 13.61 -5.04 1.40
N ASN A 211 13.14 -5.45 0.22
CA ASN A 211 12.39 -6.70 0.09
C ASN A 211 13.11 -7.75 -0.76
N HIS A 212 14.31 -7.45 -1.26
CA HIS A 212 15.21 -8.38 -1.91
C HIS A 212 16.64 -7.84 -1.93
N ASN A 213 17.61 -8.64 -2.40
CA ASN A 213 19.03 -8.29 -2.55
C ASN A 213 19.52 -8.31 -4.00
N TYR A 214 18.62 -8.30 -4.98
CA TYR A 214 18.96 -8.37 -6.39
C TYR A 214 19.41 -7.02 -6.96
N LEU A 215 20.22 -7.06 -7.99
CA LEU A 215 20.79 -5.90 -8.68
C LEU A 215 20.16 -5.65 -10.06
N SER A 216 19.27 -6.52 -10.51
CA SER A 216 18.66 -6.43 -11.84
C SER A 216 17.24 -6.92 -11.82
N PHE A 217 16.40 -6.39 -12.72
CA PHE A 217 15.08 -6.93 -12.99
C PHE A 217 14.71 -6.78 -14.46
N ARG A 218 13.71 -7.52 -14.89
CA ARG A 218 13.03 -7.41 -16.19
C ARG A 218 11.55 -7.73 -16.02
N SER A 219 10.74 -7.33 -16.99
CA SER A 219 9.35 -7.77 -17.05
C SER A 219 9.24 -9.29 -17.03
N ALA A 220 8.17 -9.82 -16.45
CA ALA A 220 7.92 -11.25 -16.40
C ALA A 220 7.97 -11.88 -17.78
N GLY A 221 8.56 -13.09 -17.88
CA GLY A 221 8.76 -13.81 -19.14
C GLY A 221 10.08 -13.54 -19.88
N TYR A 222 10.85 -12.53 -19.45
CA TYR A 222 12.14 -12.18 -20.11
C TYR A 222 13.38 -12.56 -19.31
N ALA A 223 13.21 -13.11 -18.12
CA ALA A 223 14.30 -13.60 -17.28
C ALA A 223 13.80 -14.67 -16.30
N SER A 224 14.74 -15.45 -15.73
CA SER A 224 14.48 -16.34 -14.60
C SER A 224 14.96 -15.69 -13.32
N GLY A 225 14.18 -15.78 -12.23
CA GLY A 225 14.48 -15.18 -10.94
C GLY A 225 13.27 -15.13 -10.03
N GLU A 226 13.31 -14.28 -9.01
CA GLU A 226 12.20 -14.08 -8.09
C GLU A 226 11.16 -13.12 -8.68
N TYR A 227 9.88 -13.52 -8.65
CA TYR A 227 8.78 -12.72 -9.18
C TYR A 227 8.20 -11.82 -8.09
N ILE A 228 8.25 -10.48 -8.31
CA ILE A 228 7.66 -9.49 -7.42
C ILE A 228 6.97 -8.40 -8.25
N GLY A 229 5.67 -8.19 -8.04
CA GLY A 229 4.92 -7.05 -8.59
C GLY A 229 4.94 -6.91 -10.11
N GLY A 230 4.98 -8.01 -10.87
CA GLY A 230 4.99 -8.00 -12.33
C GLY A 230 6.37 -8.07 -12.96
N ASN A 231 7.44 -7.99 -12.18
CA ASN A 231 8.82 -8.08 -12.61
C ASN A 231 9.52 -9.31 -12.04
N VAL A 232 10.57 -9.75 -12.71
CA VAL A 232 11.46 -10.84 -12.28
C VAL A 232 12.80 -10.24 -11.90
N TYR A 233 13.24 -10.50 -10.67
CA TYR A 233 14.47 -9.97 -10.08
C TYR A 233 15.56 -11.03 -10.02
N PHE A 234 16.80 -10.63 -10.32
CA PHE A 234 17.94 -11.55 -10.43
C PHE A 234 19.28 -10.81 -10.29
N ASN A 235 20.35 -11.56 -10.04
CA ASN A 235 21.71 -11.06 -10.18
C ASN A 235 22.27 -11.53 -11.53
N ALA A 236 22.51 -10.59 -12.44
CA ALA A 236 23.19 -10.90 -13.67
C ALA A 236 24.62 -11.37 -13.36
N LYS A 237 25.07 -12.46 -14.03
CA LYS A 237 26.43 -13.00 -13.93
C LYS A 237 27.47 -12.01 -14.44
#